data_c72036cbd176c6e149a0c114b72d92bb
#
_entry.id   c72036cbd176c6e149a0c114b72d92bb
#
_cell.length_a   1.000
_cell.length_b   1.000
_cell.length_c   1.000
_cell.angle_alpha   90.00
_cell.angle_beta   90.00
_cell.angle_gamma   90.00
#
_symmetry.space_group_name_H-M   'P 1'
#
loop_
_entity.id
_entity.type
_entity.pdbx_description
1 polymer ?
#
loop_
_entity_poly.entity_id
_entity_poly.type
_entity_poly.pdbx_seq_one_letter_code
_entity_poly.pdbx_strand_id
1 'polypeptide(L)'
;MKKKAFLSVIVLFALVLVSCAPAAAPAEEAPAAEEAAPAEEAMADDACAGEWGCAVIEPGQTIKIGMSSPMTGPYADFGIDAEYSGLLAVADAGDVEGWTFELIAEDDEGGAEGGAAVANKLVADPTFVALAGALFSGATAAGMPIYEEAGIPMLSPSATAAFLTQEGSAVFNRVPFTDPIQGAAAASYMYDDLGFRTIAVLHDGEDYGKGLATTVKDEFEALGGTVTTFEGITAGEADYTPILSTIAVDSPEAIYFGGYNQ
;
A
#
# COMPACT_ATOMS: atom_id res chain seq x y z
N MET A 1 -19.73 47.38 18.11
CA MET A 1 -19.52 48.24 19.32
C MET A 1 -18.73 47.42 20.32
N LYS A 2 -17.77 48.08 20.91
CA LYS A 2 -16.86 47.77 22.06
C LYS A 2 -15.53 47.06 21.71
N LYS A 3 -14.53 47.96 21.49
CA LYS A 3 -13.10 47.80 21.68
C LYS A 3 -12.78 47.51 23.14
N LYS A 4 -11.77 46.68 23.42
CA LYS A 4 -10.91 46.89 24.58
C LYS A 4 -9.48 46.45 24.25
N ALA A 5 -8.59 47.40 24.27
CA ALA A 5 -7.13 47.30 24.29
C ALA A 5 -6.65 47.09 25.73
N PHE A 6 -5.53 46.43 25.92
CA PHE A 6 -4.65 46.49 27.11
C PHE A 6 -3.31 45.92 26.67
N LEU A 7 -2.28 46.49 26.74
CA LEU A 7 -1.44 47.44 27.49
C LEU A 7 -0.06 46.77 27.64
N SER A 8 0.94 47.45 27.09
CA SER A 8 2.39 47.17 27.17
C SER A 8 2.90 47.20 28.61
N VAL A 9 3.87 46.32 28.93
CA VAL A 9 4.82 46.56 30.03
C VAL A 9 6.24 46.37 29.49
N ILE A 10 6.92 47.49 29.35
CA ILE A 10 8.36 47.65 29.16
C ILE A 10 8.99 47.56 30.54
N VAL A 11 9.96 46.69 30.76
CA VAL A 11 10.88 46.80 31.90
C VAL A 11 12.30 46.93 31.36
N LEU A 12 12.80 48.14 31.51
CA LEU A 12 14.15 48.59 31.29
C LEU A 12 14.97 48.25 32.55
N PHE A 13 16.09 47.54 32.41
CA PHE A 13 17.08 47.51 33.50
C PHE A 13 18.48 47.84 32.97
N ALA A 14 19.03 48.87 33.61
CA ALA A 14 20.22 49.59 33.20
C ALA A 14 21.52 48.95 33.70
N LEU A 15 22.54 49.17 32.93
CA LEU A 15 23.98 49.15 33.11
C LEU A 15 24.54 49.23 34.56
N VAL A 16 25.55 48.37 34.81
CA VAL A 16 26.72 48.80 35.62
C VAL A 16 28.01 48.33 34.90
N LEU A 17 28.79 49.32 34.48
CA LEU A 17 30.17 49.18 34.02
C LEU A 17 31.07 49.05 35.23
N VAL A 18 31.94 48.04 35.28
CA VAL A 18 33.19 48.09 36.06
C VAL A 18 34.34 47.65 35.18
N SER A 19 35.18 48.60 34.88
CA SER A 19 36.46 48.47 34.23
C SER A 19 37.52 48.03 35.24
N CYS A 20 38.28 47.01 34.95
CA CYS A 20 39.63 46.79 35.50
C CYS A 20 40.41 45.91 34.52
N ALA A 21 41.35 46.48 33.80
CA ALA A 21 42.45 45.76 33.22
C ALA A 21 43.57 45.61 34.26
N PRO A 22 44.28 44.50 34.29
CA PRO A 22 45.67 44.56 33.86
C PRO A 22 46.28 43.30 33.20
N ALA A 23 47.38 43.56 32.49
CA ALA A 23 48.57 42.74 32.23
C ALA A 23 48.45 41.56 31.25
N ALA A 24 49.15 41.73 30.15
CA ALA A 24 49.50 40.75 29.14
C ALA A 24 50.37 39.61 29.75
N ALA A 25 50.01 38.36 29.38
CA ALA A 25 50.85 37.18 29.45
C ALA A 25 50.93 36.56 28.04
N PRO A 26 52.00 35.75 27.74
CA PRO A 26 52.38 35.50 26.35
C PRO A 26 51.42 34.56 25.62
N ALA A 27 51.35 34.73 24.31
CA ALA A 27 50.56 33.92 23.37
C ALA A 27 51.10 32.47 23.39
N GLU A 28 50.22 31.56 23.80
CA GLU A 28 50.35 30.13 23.57
C GLU A 28 49.70 29.84 22.22
N GLU A 29 50.47 29.25 21.32
CA GLU A 29 50.00 28.88 19.99
C GLU A 29 48.75 27.97 20.13
N ALA A 30 47.62 28.36 19.57
CA ALA A 30 46.46 27.50 19.44
C ALA A 30 46.79 26.31 18.54
N PRO A 31 46.41 25.06 18.93
CA PRO A 31 46.53 23.95 18.04
C PRO A 31 45.67 24.17 16.80
N ALA A 32 46.22 23.85 15.62
CA ALA A 32 45.54 23.88 14.35
C ALA A 32 44.14 23.22 14.47
N ALA A 33 43.15 23.92 14.02
CA ALA A 33 41.83 23.35 13.88
C ALA A 33 41.93 22.10 12.96
N GLU A 34 41.73 20.96 13.55
CA GLU A 34 41.51 19.71 12.83
C GLU A 34 40.22 19.88 12.04
N GLU A 35 40.37 19.91 10.73
CA GLU A 35 39.28 20.03 9.78
C GLU A 35 38.35 18.85 10.02
N ALA A 36 37.20 19.07 10.66
CA ALA A 36 36.19 18.07 10.89
C ALA A 36 35.74 17.53 9.52
N ALA A 37 36.06 16.29 9.25
CA ALA A 37 35.48 15.56 8.13
C ALA A 37 33.96 15.61 8.20
N PRO A 38 33.24 15.75 7.09
CA PRO A 38 31.81 15.90 7.10
C PRO A 38 31.14 14.71 7.77
N ALA A 39 30.30 14.96 8.78
CA ALA A 39 29.53 13.96 9.51
C ALA A 39 28.48 13.22 8.62
N GLU A 40 28.34 13.66 7.37
CA GLU A 40 27.41 13.07 6.40
C GLU A 40 27.87 11.71 5.86
N GLU A 41 29.18 11.50 5.63
CA GLU A 41 29.65 10.22 5.09
C GLU A 41 29.54 9.05 6.09
N ALA A 42 29.66 9.31 7.39
CA ALA A 42 29.56 8.26 8.41
C ALA A 42 28.11 7.81 8.67
N MET A 43 27.12 8.68 8.43
CA MET A 43 25.70 8.34 8.59
C MET A 43 25.13 7.59 7.38
N ALA A 44 25.67 7.84 6.19
CA ALA A 44 25.26 7.13 4.97
C ALA A 44 25.71 5.66 4.98
N ASP A 45 26.87 5.38 5.53
CA ASP A 45 27.42 4.00 5.58
C ASP A 45 26.66 3.09 6.56
N ASP A 46 26.12 3.63 7.66
CA ASP A 46 25.32 2.89 8.64
C ASP A 46 23.88 2.67 8.16
N ALA A 47 23.29 3.63 7.44
CA ALA A 47 21.94 3.53 6.89
C ALA A 47 21.80 2.44 5.80
N CYS A 48 22.88 2.14 5.07
CA CYS A 48 22.92 1.14 4.01
C CYS A 48 23.48 -0.22 4.47
N ALA A 49 23.74 -0.40 5.76
CA ALA A 49 24.24 -1.66 6.33
C ALA A 49 23.15 -2.73 6.55
N GLY A 50 21.88 -2.43 6.19
CA GLY A 50 20.76 -3.37 6.29
C GLY A 50 20.87 -4.52 5.29
N GLU A 51 20.02 -5.54 5.47
CA GLU A 51 19.96 -6.76 4.65
C GLU A 51 19.83 -6.46 3.14
N TRP A 52 19.07 -5.44 2.78
CA TRP A 52 18.82 -5.06 1.38
C TRP A 52 19.71 -3.92 0.86
N GLY A 53 20.57 -3.34 1.71
CA GLY A 53 21.41 -2.21 1.32
C GLY A 53 20.64 -0.93 1.02
N CYS A 54 21.07 -0.16 0.04
CA CYS A 54 20.43 1.06 -0.42
C CYS A 54 20.32 1.09 -1.95
N ALA A 55 19.22 1.65 -2.45
CA ALA A 55 19.17 2.15 -3.81
C ALA A 55 20.00 3.45 -3.91
N VAL A 56 20.94 3.49 -4.87
CA VAL A 56 21.76 4.67 -5.12
C VAL A 56 21.28 5.36 -6.38
N ILE A 57 20.69 6.54 -6.22
CA ILE A 57 20.18 7.35 -7.32
C ILE A 57 21.09 8.57 -7.48
N GLU A 58 21.86 8.59 -8.56
CA GLU A 58 22.81 9.68 -8.83
C GLU A 58 22.09 10.99 -9.17
N PRO A 59 22.70 12.15 -8.87
CA PRO A 59 22.13 13.44 -9.22
C PRO A 59 21.80 13.55 -10.71
N GLY A 60 20.56 13.90 -11.04
CA GLY A 60 20.05 14.01 -12.41
C GLY A 60 19.47 12.71 -12.98
N GLN A 61 19.48 11.61 -12.23
CA GLN A 61 18.68 10.43 -12.53
C GLN A 61 17.25 10.60 -12.01
N THR A 62 16.33 9.87 -12.62
CA THR A 62 14.92 9.85 -12.22
C THR A 62 14.66 8.67 -11.29
N ILE A 63 13.95 8.91 -10.20
CA ILE A 63 13.46 7.88 -9.28
C ILE A 63 12.22 7.24 -9.89
N LYS A 64 12.22 5.92 -10.06
CA LYS A 64 11.11 5.20 -10.66
C LYS A 64 10.25 4.54 -9.59
N ILE A 65 8.96 4.82 -9.65
CA ILE A 65 7.91 4.14 -8.89
C ILE A 65 7.20 3.20 -9.84
N GLY A 66 7.18 1.92 -9.55
CA GLY A 66 6.45 0.95 -10.35
C GLY A 66 4.96 0.93 -9.99
N MET A 67 4.15 0.53 -10.95
CA MET A 67 2.75 0.16 -10.74
C MET A 67 2.49 -1.16 -11.44
N SER A 68 1.87 -2.11 -10.76
CA SER A 68 1.40 -3.39 -11.29
C SER A 68 -0.11 -3.41 -11.20
N SER A 69 -0.79 -3.51 -12.34
CA SER A 69 -2.24 -3.45 -12.42
C SER A 69 -2.76 -4.06 -13.71
N PRO A 70 -4.03 -4.54 -13.76
CA PRO A 70 -4.62 -5.10 -14.98
C PRO A 70 -4.94 -3.98 -15.97
N MET A 71 -4.09 -3.79 -17.00
CA MET A 71 -4.27 -2.74 -18.01
C MET A 71 -4.91 -3.26 -19.28
N THR A 72 -5.03 -4.57 -19.42
CA THR A 72 -5.73 -5.24 -20.53
C THR A 72 -6.75 -6.26 -19.99
N GLY A 73 -7.57 -6.82 -20.89
CA GLY A 73 -8.59 -7.80 -20.54
C GLY A 73 -9.82 -7.21 -19.84
N PRO A 74 -10.60 -8.04 -19.13
CA PRO A 74 -11.89 -7.65 -18.57
C PRO A 74 -11.78 -6.63 -17.42
N TYR A 75 -10.60 -6.48 -16.83
CA TYR A 75 -10.35 -5.60 -15.68
C TYR A 75 -9.57 -4.33 -16.06
N ALA A 76 -9.40 -4.04 -17.34
CA ALA A 76 -8.56 -2.94 -17.84
C ALA A 76 -8.97 -1.57 -17.27
N ASP A 77 -10.27 -1.34 -17.04
CA ASP A 77 -10.76 -0.06 -16.49
C ASP A 77 -10.18 0.22 -15.10
N PHE A 78 -10.00 -0.80 -14.26
CA PHE A 78 -9.37 -0.64 -12.94
C PHE A 78 -7.89 -0.25 -13.06
N GLY A 79 -7.16 -0.89 -13.97
CA GLY A 79 -5.75 -0.63 -14.17
C GLY A 79 -5.47 0.74 -14.76
N ILE A 80 -6.27 1.13 -15.75
CA ILE A 80 -6.19 2.45 -16.40
C ILE A 80 -6.50 3.57 -15.39
N ASP A 81 -7.51 3.39 -14.53
CA ASP A 81 -7.87 4.36 -13.51
C ASP A 81 -6.75 4.51 -12.46
N ALA A 82 -6.14 3.38 -12.07
CA ALA A 82 -4.98 3.37 -11.17
C ALA A 82 -3.77 4.07 -11.80
N GLU A 83 -3.47 3.83 -13.09
CA GLU A 83 -2.38 4.49 -13.81
C GLU A 83 -2.57 6.01 -13.83
N TYR A 84 -3.75 6.50 -14.19
CA TYR A 84 -4.02 7.94 -14.17
C TYR A 84 -3.88 8.54 -12.76
N SER A 85 -4.31 7.82 -11.73
CA SER A 85 -4.14 8.25 -10.34
C SER A 85 -2.66 8.33 -9.96
N GLY A 86 -1.85 7.36 -10.36
CA GLY A 86 -0.40 7.36 -10.14
C GLY A 86 0.32 8.46 -10.92
N LEU A 87 -0.05 8.69 -12.18
CA LEU A 87 0.49 9.79 -13.00
C LEU A 87 0.16 11.16 -12.39
N LEU A 88 -1.05 11.32 -11.86
CA LEU A 88 -1.44 12.55 -11.17
C LEU A 88 -0.61 12.75 -9.89
N ALA A 89 -0.41 11.70 -9.10
CA ALA A 89 0.40 11.77 -7.89
C ALA A 89 1.85 12.17 -8.17
N VAL A 90 2.46 11.61 -9.23
CA VAL A 90 3.81 12.00 -9.67
C VAL A 90 3.86 13.45 -10.15
N ALA A 91 2.84 13.88 -10.90
CA ALA A 91 2.76 15.26 -11.38
C ALA A 91 2.59 16.26 -10.23
N ASP A 92 1.79 15.92 -9.22
CA ASP A 92 1.56 16.78 -8.05
C ASP A 92 2.79 16.82 -7.11
N ALA A 93 3.56 15.73 -7.02
CA ALA A 93 4.79 15.68 -6.24
C ALA A 93 5.87 16.63 -6.82
N GLY A 94 5.93 16.75 -8.14
CA GLY A 94 6.95 17.56 -8.83
C GLY A 94 8.37 17.08 -8.50
N ASP A 95 9.31 18.02 -8.45
CA ASP A 95 10.69 17.76 -8.05
C ASP A 95 10.81 17.79 -6.51
N VAL A 96 11.47 16.77 -5.96
CA VAL A 96 11.79 16.73 -4.53
C VAL A 96 13.31 16.77 -4.37
N GLU A 97 13.82 17.83 -3.78
CA GLU A 97 15.25 18.04 -3.52
C GLU A 97 16.16 17.89 -4.75
N GLY A 98 15.60 18.12 -5.95
CA GLY A 98 16.32 18.02 -7.22
C GLY A 98 16.22 16.68 -7.94
N TRP A 99 15.48 15.72 -7.39
CA TRP A 99 15.12 14.48 -8.08
C TRP A 99 13.71 14.56 -8.68
N THR A 100 13.58 14.04 -9.90
CA THR A 100 12.30 13.84 -10.57
C THR A 100 11.78 12.43 -10.31
N PHE A 101 10.46 12.24 -10.43
CA PHE A 101 9.82 10.93 -10.32
C PHE A 101 9.21 10.52 -11.66
N GLU A 102 9.20 9.23 -11.92
CA GLU A 102 8.54 8.61 -13.07
C GLU A 102 7.70 7.43 -12.59
N LEU A 103 6.46 7.33 -13.08
CA LEU A 103 5.64 6.15 -12.89
C LEU A 103 5.90 5.16 -14.03
N ILE A 104 6.29 3.93 -13.69
CA ILE A 104 6.41 2.80 -14.62
C ILE A 104 5.20 1.89 -14.40
N ALA A 105 4.19 2.06 -15.23
CA ALA A 105 2.99 1.22 -15.17
C ALA A 105 3.16 -0.03 -16.03
N GLU A 106 2.88 -1.19 -15.46
CA GLU A 106 3.03 -2.50 -16.09
C GLU A 106 1.73 -3.31 -15.94
N ASP A 107 1.37 -3.97 -17.02
CA ASP A 107 0.18 -4.81 -17.10
C ASP A 107 0.43 -6.18 -16.48
N ASP A 108 -0.27 -6.51 -15.42
CA ASP A 108 -0.25 -7.82 -14.75
C ASP A 108 -1.45 -8.71 -15.13
N GLU A 109 -2.28 -8.24 -16.07
CA GLU A 109 -3.49 -8.93 -16.54
C GLU A 109 -4.46 -9.33 -15.40
N GLY A 110 -4.22 -8.80 -14.18
CA GLY A 110 -5.00 -9.09 -12.96
C GLY A 110 -4.72 -10.45 -12.33
N GLY A 111 -3.72 -11.19 -12.79
CA GLY A 111 -3.44 -12.55 -12.38
C GLY A 111 -2.08 -12.78 -11.73
N ALA A 112 -1.93 -13.97 -11.12
CA ALA A 112 -0.68 -14.37 -10.46
C ALA A 112 0.51 -14.45 -11.43
N GLU A 113 0.32 -14.98 -12.63
CA GLU A 113 1.38 -15.12 -13.64
C GLU A 113 1.89 -13.73 -14.08
N GLY A 114 0.98 -12.82 -14.41
CA GLY A 114 1.30 -11.45 -14.78
C GLY A 114 1.98 -10.68 -13.63
N GLY A 115 1.48 -10.82 -12.40
CA GLY A 115 2.09 -10.21 -11.21
C GLY A 115 3.53 -10.63 -10.98
N ALA A 116 3.85 -11.93 -11.13
CA ALA A 116 5.22 -12.42 -11.03
C ALA A 116 6.10 -11.92 -12.20
N ALA A 117 5.57 -11.87 -13.41
CA ALA A 117 6.29 -11.38 -14.58
C ALA A 117 6.65 -9.89 -14.45
N VAL A 118 5.69 -9.08 -14.02
CA VAL A 118 5.89 -7.64 -13.74
C VAL A 118 6.92 -7.44 -12.64
N ALA A 119 6.84 -8.20 -11.55
CA ALA A 119 7.80 -8.11 -10.46
C ALA A 119 9.23 -8.36 -10.95
N ASN A 120 9.47 -9.46 -11.68
CA ASN A 120 10.78 -9.77 -12.25
C ASN A 120 11.29 -8.69 -13.19
N LYS A 121 10.40 -8.06 -13.97
CA LYS A 121 10.76 -6.96 -14.87
C LYS A 121 11.18 -5.72 -14.10
N LEU A 122 10.41 -5.30 -13.11
CA LEU A 122 10.65 -4.07 -12.36
C LEU A 122 11.92 -4.15 -11.50
N VAL A 123 12.14 -5.25 -10.78
CA VAL A 123 13.34 -5.40 -9.93
C VAL A 123 14.65 -5.47 -10.72
N ALA A 124 14.59 -5.68 -12.03
CA ALA A 124 15.77 -5.63 -12.88
C ALA A 124 16.26 -4.19 -13.18
N ASP A 125 15.46 -3.17 -12.87
CA ASP A 125 15.83 -1.77 -13.05
C ASP A 125 16.40 -1.19 -11.73
N PRO A 126 17.67 -0.82 -11.67
CA PRO A 126 18.30 -0.34 -10.43
C PRO A 126 17.78 1.03 -9.96
N THR A 127 17.01 1.74 -10.77
CA THR A 127 16.38 3.02 -10.42
C THR A 127 14.92 2.87 -9.95
N PHE A 128 14.39 1.65 -9.97
CA PHE A 128 13.10 1.30 -9.38
C PHE A 128 13.25 1.12 -7.87
N VAL A 129 12.49 1.88 -7.08
CA VAL A 129 12.67 1.95 -5.62
C VAL A 129 11.45 1.54 -4.80
N ALA A 130 10.25 1.55 -5.39
CA ALA A 130 9.02 1.20 -4.68
C ALA A 130 7.91 0.79 -5.65
N LEU A 131 6.99 -0.05 -5.20
CA LEU A 131 5.79 -0.45 -5.94
C LEU A 131 4.53 0.21 -5.36
N ALA A 132 3.79 0.93 -6.17
CA ALA A 132 2.40 1.28 -5.95
C ALA A 132 1.51 0.19 -6.58
N GLY A 133 1.19 -0.83 -5.81
CA GLY A 133 0.50 -2.03 -6.33
C GLY A 133 0.88 -3.30 -5.52
N ALA A 134 0.60 -4.52 -6.05
CA ALA A 134 -0.31 -4.72 -7.18
C ALA A 134 -1.76 -4.43 -6.77
N LEU A 135 -2.67 -4.26 -7.74
CA LEU A 135 -4.05 -3.98 -7.44
C LEU A 135 -4.77 -5.20 -6.88
N PHE A 136 -4.61 -6.34 -7.51
CA PHE A 136 -5.35 -7.56 -7.18
C PHE A 136 -4.54 -8.48 -6.26
N SER A 137 -5.25 -9.21 -5.39
CA SER A 137 -4.61 -10.04 -4.36
C SER A 137 -3.75 -11.16 -4.94
N GLY A 138 -4.18 -11.81 -6.03
CA GLY A 138 -3.41 -12.86 -6.70
C GLY A 138 -2.10 -12.34 -7.31
N ALA A 139 -2.14 -11.20 -8.01
CA ALA A 139 -0.95 -10.55 -8.55
C ALA A 139 -0.01 -10.09 -7.43
N THR A 140 -0.56 -9.54 -6.34
CA THR A 140 0.20 -9.16 -5.14
C THR A 140 0.91 -10.35 -4.53
N ALA A 141 0.19 -11.46 -4.30
CA ALA A 141 0.76 -12.68 -3.70
C ALA A 141 1.91 -13.26 -4.51
N ALA A 142 1.78 -13.27 -5.83
CA ALA A 142 2.81 -13.81 -6.73
C ALA A 142 4.04 -12.89 -6.85
N GLY A 143 3.85 -11.58 -6.84
CA GLY A 143 4.95 -10.61 -6.92
C GLY A 143 5.67 -10.39 -5.59
N MET A 144 4.97 -10.52 -4.45
CA MET A 144 5.46 -10.18 -3.12
C MET A 144 6.81 -10.83 -2.76
N PRO A 145 7.03 -12.15 -2.94
CA PRO A 145 8.32 -12.76 -2.61
C PRO A 145 9.48 -12.23 -3.47
N ILE A 146 9.21 -11.83 -4.71
CA ILE A 146 10.22 -11.28 -5.61
C ILE A 146 10.65 -9.88 -5.14
N TYR A 147 9.68 -9.05 -4.77
CA TYR A 147 9.95 -7.72 -4.22
C TYR A 147 10.61 -7.79 -2.84
N GLU A 148 10.24 -8.78 -2.02
CA GLU A 148 10.85 -9.00 -0.71
C GLU A 148 12.32 -9.43 -0.83
N GLU A 149 12.65 -10.34 -1.75
CA GLU A 149 14.04 -10.72 -2.04
C GLU A 149 14.87 -9.51 -2.52
N ALA A 150 14.26 -8.61 -3.30
CA ALA A 150 14.90 -7.39 -3.78
C ALA A 150 14.90 -6.22 -2.79
N GLY A 151 14.22 -6.34 -1.64
CA GLY A 151 14.09 -5.27 -0.65
C GLY A 151 13.23 -4.09 -1.12
N ILE A 152 12.33 -4.29 -2.09
CA ILE A 152 11.47 -3.26 -2.67
C ILE A 152 10.18 -3.11 -1.87
N PRO A 153 9.92 -1.97 -1.24
CA PRO A 153 8.67 -1.74 -0.52
C PRO A 153 7.47 -1.69 -1.48
N MET A 154 6.39 -2.33 -1.04
CA MET A 154 5.11 -2.40 -1.75
C MET A 154 4.02 -1.69 -0.96
N LEU A 155 3.18 -0.91 -1.64
CA LEU A 155 1.96 -0.33 -1.09
C LEU A 155 0.79 -0.61 -2.02
N SER A 156 -0.02 -1.61 -1.69
CA SER A 156 -1.22 -1.92 -2.48
C SER A 156 -2.37 -0.98 -2.14
N PRO A 157 -3.02 -0.38 -3.15
CA PRO A 157 -4.20 0.44 -2.94
C PRO A 157 -5.48 -0.38 -2.77
N SER A 158 -5.51 -1.68 -3.11
CA SER A 158 -6.75 -2.44 -3.15
C SER A 158 -6.66 -3.94 -2.81
N ALA A 159 -5.49 -4.56 -2.71
CA ALA A 159 -5.39 -5.99 -2.37
C ALA A 159 -5.80 -6.25 -0.91
N THR A 160 -6.90 -6.98 -0.72
CA THR A 160 -7.57 -7.15 0.59
C THR A 160 -7.43 -8.55 1.19
N ALA A 161 -6.96 -9.56 0.43
CA ALA A 161 -6.83 -10.93 0.93
C ALA A 161 -6.04 -10.98 2.25
N ALA A 162 -6.62 -11.68 3.24
CA ALA A 162 -6.11 -11.67 4.61
C ALA A 162 -4.69 -12.23 4.72
N PHE A 163 -4.40 -13.30 3.99
CA PHE A 163 -3.12 -14.01 4.05
C PHE A 163 -1.92 -13.15 3.65
N LEU A 164 -2.10 -12.12 2.81
CA LEU A 164 -1.03 -11.21 2.38
C LEU A 164 -0.29 -10.53 3.54
N THR A 165 -0.92 -10.41 4.70
CA THR A 165 -0.30 -9.83 5.90
C THR A 165 -0.28 -10.78 7.10
N GLN A 166 -0.96 -11.93 7.04
CA GLN A 166 -1.00 -12.90 8.14
C GLN A 166 0.29 -13.72 8.23
N GLU A 167 0.87 -14.06 7.08
CA GLU A 167 2.15 -14.80 7.03
C GLU A 167 3.35 -13.87 7.25
N GLY A 168 3.13 -12.56 7.18
CA GLY A 168 4.12 -11.52 7.36
C GLY A 168 4.99 -11.33 6.11
N SER A 169 5.12 -10.09 5.70
CA SER A 169 6.12 -9.66 4.72
C SER A 169 6.77 -8.40 5.22
N ALA A 170 8.08 -8.30 5.10
CA ALA A 170 8.82 -7.13 5.53
C ALA A 170 8.61 -5.92 4.61
N VAL A 171 8.14 -6.16 3.37
CA VAL A 171 8.01 -5.11 2.34
C VAL A 171 6.57 -4.76 1.97
N PHE A 172 5.59 -5.65 2.26
CA PHE A 172 4.21 -5.43 1.85
C PHE A 172 3.40 -4.60 2.83
N ASN A 173 2.77 -3.56 2.31
CA ASN A 173 1.80 -2.70 2.99
C ASN A 173 0.55 -2.53 2.13
N ARG A 174 -0.58 -2.17 2.75
CA ARG A 174 -1.82 -1.86 2.03
C ARG A 174 -2.57 -0.70 2.67
N VAL A 175 -3.34 0.01 1.86
CA VAL A 175 -4.24 1.07 2.31
C VAL A 175 -5.59 0.52 2.78
N PRO A 176 -6.22 -0.46 2.09
CA PRO A 176 -7.55 -0.94 2.42
C PRO A 176 -7.56 -1.83 3.67
N PHE A 177 -8.76 -2.00 4.23
CA PHE A 177 -9.03 -3.06 5.22
C PHE A 177 -9.00 -4.45 4.56
N THR A 178 -9.01 -5.51 5.40
CA THR A 178 -8.89 -6.90 4.94
C THR A 178 -10.26 -7.56 4.72
N ASP A 179 -10.29 -8.63 3.93
CA ASP A 179 -11.50 -9.42 3.66
C ASP A 179 -12.27 -9.89 4.91
N PRO A 180 -11.63 -10.27 6.04
CA PRO A 180 -12.35 -10.55 7.28
C PRO A 180 -13.27 -9.41 7.74
N ILE A 181 -12.86 -8.16 7.60
CA ILE A 181 -13.70 -7.01 7.95
C ILE A 181 -14.85 -6.84 6.96
N GLN A 182 -14.56 -6.97 5.66
CA GLN A 182 -15.55 -6.87 4.60
C GLN A 182 -16.58 -8.00 4.69
N GLY A 183 -16.12 -9.23 4.86
CA GLY A 183 -16.95 -10.41 4.93
C GLY A 183 -17.86 -10.42 6.16
N ALA A 184 -17.33 -10.05 7.33
CA ALA A 184 -18.13 -9.91 8.55
C ALA A 184 -19.22 -8.84 8.41
N ALA A 185 -18.90 -7.68 7.81
CA ALA A 185 -19.89 -6.65 7.53
C ALA A 185 -20.98 -7.12 6.56
N ALA A 186 -20.62 -7.83 5.50
CA ALA A 186 -21.57 -8.39 4.55
C ALA A 186 -22.48 -9.45 5.19
N ALA A 187 -21.91 -10.36 5.98
CA ALA A 187 -22.67 -11.39 6.70
C ALA A 187 -23.65 -10.77 7.70
N SER A 188 -23.20 -9.82 8.52
CA SER A 188 -24.05 -9.10 9.48
C SER A 188 -25.17 -8.35 8.77
N TYR A 189 -24.87 -7.64 7.68
CA TYR A 189 -25.89 -6.94 6.90
C TYR A 189 -26.98 -7.88 6.36
N MET A 190 -26.58 -9.02 5.79
CA MET A 190 -27.53 -10.01 5.29
C MET A 190 -28.36 -10.64 6.43
N TYR A 191 -27.73 -10.98 7.55
CA TYR A 191 -28.39 -11.67 8.65
C TYR A 191 -29.22 -10.73 9.53
N ASP A 192 -28.64 -9.59 9.99
CA ASP A 192 -29.26 -8.70 10.97
C ASP A 192 -30.20 -7.68 10.33
N ASP A 193 -29.73 -7.02 9.22
CA ASP A 193 -30.49 -5.93 8.61
C ASP A 193 -31.52 -6.44 7.58
N LEU A 194 -31.12 -7.39 6.71
CA LEU A 194 -32.05 -7.93 5.70
C LEU A 194 -32.88 -9.12 6.23
N GLY A 195 -32.48 -9.71 7.34
CA GLY A 195 -33.20 -10.78 7.99
C GLY A 195 -33.08 -12.15 7.31
N PHE A 196 -32.11 -12.32 6.39
CA PHE A 196 -31.89 -13.61 5.71
C PHE A 196 -31.36 -14.67 6.68
N ARG A 197 -31.77 -15.90 6.48
CA ARG A 197 -31.37 -17.06 7.27
C ARG A 197 -30.74 -18.17 6.42
N THR A 198 -30.98 -18.13 5.12
CA THR A 198 -30.41 -19.08 4.16
C THR A 198 -29.86 -18.33 2.95
N ILE A 199 -28.59 -18.57 2.63
CA ILE A 199 -27.94 -17.99 1.46
C ILE A 199 -27.16 -19.04 0.68
N ALA A 200 -26.97 -18.81 -0.61
CA ALA A 200 -25.92 -19.45 -1.40
C ALA A 200 -24.74 -18.50 -1.53
N VAL A 201 -23.53 -19.04 -1.54
CA VAL A 201 -22.30 -18.28 -1.71
C VAL A 201 -21.54 -18.80 -2.92
N LEU A 202 -21.26 -17.92 -3.86
CA LEU A 202 -20.45 -18.21 -5.04
C LEU A 202 -19.16 -17.39 -5.03
N HIS A 203 -18.13 -17.86 -5.74
CA HIS A 203 -16.89 -17.14 -5.93
C HIS A 203 -16.30 -17.39 -7.33
N ASP A 204 -15.42 -16.48 -7.79
CA ASP A 204 -14.73 -16.58 -9.09
C ASP A 204 -13.54 -17.53 -9.10
N GLY A 205 -13.18 -18.12 -7.96
CA GLY A 205 -12.03 -19.01 -7.81
C GLY A 205 -10.71 -18.30 -7.53
N GLU A 206 -10.64 -16.99 -7.74
CA GLU A 206 -9.44 -16.19 -7.50
C GLU A 206 -9.18 -16.00 -6.01
N ASP A 207 -7.93 -15.66 -5.65
CA ASP A 207 -7.48 -15.51 -4.27
C ASP A 207 -8.34 -14.53 -3.46
N TYR A 208 -8.69 -13.37 -4.06
CA TYR A 208 -9.60 -12.42 -3.44
C TYR A 208 -11.00 -12.99 -3.29
N GLY A 209 -11.66 -13.35 -4.40
CA GLY A 209 -13.07 -13.70 -4.40
C GLY A 209 -13.38 -14.91 -3.55
N LYS A 210 -12.54 -15.96 -3.63
CA LYS A 210 -12.67 -17.16 -2.80
C LYS A 210 -12.41 -16.87 -1.32
N GLY A 211 -11.41 -16.07 -1.01
CA GLY A 211 -11.07 -15.66 0.37
C GLY A 211 -12.21 -14.90 1.02
N LEU A 212 -12.74 -13.89 0.33
CA LEU A 212 -13.88 -13.10 0.79
C LEU A 212 -15.15 -13.97 0.95
N ALA A 213 -15.48 -14.80 -0.05
CA ALA A 213 -16.62 -15.71 0.00
C ALA A 213 -16.53 -16.67 1.20
N THR A 214 -15.33 -17.19 1.48
CA THR A 214 -15.09 -18.06 2.63
C THR A 214 -15.37 -17.32 3.93
N THR A 215 -14.89 -16.09 4.07
CA THR A 215 -15.16 -15.26 5.25
C THR A 215 -16.66 -15.01 5.43
N VAL A 216 -17.36 -14.63 4.35
CA VAL A 216 -18.82 -14.40 4.42
C VAL A 216 -19.57 -15.64 4.85
N LYS A 217 -19.21 -16.80 4.31
CA LYS A 217 -19.80 -18.08 4.69
C LYS A 217 -19.60 -18.32 6.19
N ASP A 218 -18.37 -18.25 6.66
CA ASP A 218 -18.04 -18.60 8.05
C ASP A 218 -18.70 -17.64 9.05
N GLU A 219 -18.72 -16.34 8.74
CA GLU A 219 -19.36 -15.31 9.56
C GLU A 219 -20.90 -15.45 9.55
N PHE A 220 -21.50 -15.73 8.39
CA PHE A 220 -22.95 -15.92 8.29
C PHE A 220 -23.41 -17.15 9.07
N GLU A 221 -22.66 -18.25 9.01
CA GLU A 221 -22.91 -19.46 9.80
C GLU A 221 -22.69 -19.22 11.32
N ALA A 222 -21.69 -18.41 11.69
CA ALA A 222 -21.44 -18.02 13.08
C ALA A 222 -22.59 -17.19 13.69
N LEU A 223 -23.29 -16.40 12.88
CA LEU A 223 -24.50 -15.67 13.27
C LEU A 223 -25.73 -16.58 13.40
N GLY A 224 -25.65 -17.84 12.97
CA GLY A 224 -26.75 -18.82 13.03
C GLY A 224 -27.50 -18.97 11.70
N GLY A 225 -26.98 -18.42 10.62
CA GLY A 225 -27.49 -18.63 9.27
C GLY A 225 -27.06 -19.99 8.69
N THR A 226 -27.60 -20.32 7.52
CA THR A 226 -27.26 -21.53 6.77
C THR A 226 -26.78 -21.16 5.39
N VAL A 227 -25.59 -21.64 5.00
CA VAL A 227 -25.09 -21.55 3.63
C VAL A 227 -25.46 -22.85 2.93
N THR A 228 -26.40 -22.77 1.97
CA THR A 228 -26.94 -23.95 1.26
C THR A 228 -25.99 -24.43 0.16
N THR A 229 -25.23 -23.52 -0.43
CA THR A 229 -24.27 -23.80 -1.51
C THR A 229 -23.05 -22.94 -1.33
N PHE A 230 -21.85 -23.53 -1.51
CA PHE A 230 -20.57 -22.81 -1.58
C PHE A 230 -19.78 -23.36 -2.77
N GLU A 231 -19.78 -22.63 -3.89
CA GLU A 231 -19.22 -23.14 -5.15
C GLU A 231 -18.46 -22.06 -5.92
N GLY A 232 -17.45 -22.51 -6.67
CA GLY A 232 -16.72 -21.66 -7.62
C GLY A 232 -17.43 -21.62 -8.97
N ILE A 233 -17.38 -20.47 -9.61
CA ILE A 233 -17.78 -20.28 -11.00
C ILE A 233 -16.59 -19.80 -11.81
N THR A 234 -16.59 -20.06 -13.12
CA THR A 234 -15.62 -19.45 -14.03
C THR A 234 -16.17 -18.09 -14.45
N ALA A 235 -15.41 -17.03 -14.16
CA ALA A 235 -15.79 -15.69 -14.57
C ALA A 235 -15.84 -15.58 -16.12
N GLY A 236 -16.86 -14.88 -16.65
CA GLY A 236 -17.05 -14.71 -18.09
C GLY A 236 -17.66 -15.90 -18.81
N GLU A 237 -18.19 -16.92 -18.11
CA GLU A 237 -18.94 -17.99 -18.75
C GLU A 237 -20.19 -17.46 -19.48
N ALA A 238 -20.50 -18.07 -20.62
CA ALA A 238 -21.66 -17.66 -21.40
C ALA A 238 -23.01 -18.05 -20.78
N ASP A 239 -23.03 -19.03 -19.87
CA ASP A 239 -24.25 -19.59 -19.27
C ASP A 239 -24.01 -20.10 -17.85
N TYR A 240 -24.63 -19.44 -16.90
CA TYR A 240 -24.63 -19.84 -15.48
C TYR A 240 -25.89 -20.63 -15.07
N THR A 241 -26.76 -21.01 -16.02
CA THR A 241 -27.99 -21.81 -15.74
C THR A 241 -27.74 -23.09 -14.95
N PRO A 242 -26.69 -23.88 -15.21
CA PRO A 242 -26.44 -25.11 -14.44
C PRO A 242 -26.27 -24.86 -12.94
N ILE A 243 -25.40 -23.92 -12.55
CA ILE A 243 -25.17 -23.65 -11.13
C ILE A 243 -26.39 -22.98 -10.49
N LEU A 244 -27.04 -22.04 -11.18
CA LEU A 244 -28.26 -21.41 -10.69
C LEU A 244 -29.41 -22.40 -10.49
N SER A 245 -29.52 -23.40 -11.37
CA SER A 245 -30.52 -24.48 -11.22
C SER A 245 -30.22 -25.36 -10.00
N THR A 246 -28.96 -25.62 -9.71
CA THR A 246 -28.55 -26.35 -8.50
C THR A 246 -28.92 -25.57 -7.24
N ILE A 247 -28.58 -24.27 -7.20
CA ILE A 247 -28.91 -23.40 -6.07
C ILE A 247 -30.43 -23.31 -5.85
N ALA A 248 -31.19 -23.22 -6.93
CA ALA A 248 -32.66 -23.11 -6.85
C ALA A 248 -33.33 -24.28 -6.15
N VAL A 249 -32.70 -25.47 -6.08
CA VAL A 249 -33.25 -26.66 -5.38
C VAL A 249 -33.44 -26.36 -3.90
N ASP A 250 -32.46 -25.71 -3.28
CA ASP A 250 -32.48 -25.39 -1.85
C ASP A 250 -33.21 -24.06 -1.55
N SER A 251 -33.57 -23.30 -2.59
CA SER A 251 -34.34 -22.07 -2.51
C SER A 251 -33.76 -21.06 -1.47
N PRO A 252 -32.47 -20.69 -1.53
CA PRO A 252 -31.91 -19.70 -0.62
C PRO A 252 -32.59 -18.35 -0.80
N GLU A 253 -32.58 -17.53 0.25
CA GLU A 253 -33.18 -16.18 0.25
C GLU A 253 -32.32 -15.17 -0.54
N ALA A 254 -31.01 -15.44 -0.66
CA ALA A 254 -30.07 -14.62 -1.41
C ALA A 254 -28.92 -15.45 -1.97
N ILE A 255 -28.23 -14.88 -2.96
CA ILE A 255 -26.94 -15.36 -3.44
C ILE A 255 -25.91 -14.25 -3.15
N TYR A 256 -24.85 -14.60 -2.43
CA TYR A 256 -23.67 -13.76 -2.29
C TYR A 256 -22.63 -14.18 -3.33
N PHE A 257 -21.98 -13.21 -3.97
CA PHE A 257 -20.89 -13.48 -4.89
C PHE A 257 -19.62 -12.75 -4.41
N GLY A 258 -18.56 -13.53 -4.17
CA GLY A 258 -17.21 -13.06 -3.92
C GLY A 258 -16.40 -13.10 -5.20
N GLY A 259 -15.97 -11.94 -5.68
CA GLY A 259 -15.22 -11.83 -6.94
C GLY A 259 -15.27 -10.43 -7.52
N TYR A 260 -14.65 -10.30 -8.68
CA TYR A 260 -14.66 -9.04 -9.43
C TYR A 260 -15.85 -8.99 -10.38
N ASN A 261 -16.39 -7.80 -10.60
CA ASN A 261 -17.38 -7.54 -11.66
C ASN A 261 -16.64 -7.37 -13.00
N GLN A 262 -17.22 -7.97 -14.04
CA GLN A 262 -16.70 -7.91 -15.41
C GLN A 262 -17.70 -7.18 -16.31
#